data_bcb38c94204f41a445dfb2aa0a2dd2c6
#
_entry.id   bcb38c94204f41a445dfb2aa0a2dd2c6
#
_cell.length_a   1.000
_cell.length_b   1.000
_cell.length_c   1.000
_cell.angle_alpha   90.00
_cell.angle_beta   90.00
_cell.angle_gamma   90.00
#
_symmetry.space_group_name_H-M   'P 1'
#
loop_
_entity.id
_entity.type
_entity.pdbx_description
1 polymer ?
#
loop_
_entity_poly.entity_id
_entity_poly.type
_entity_poly.pdbx_seq_one_letter_code
_entity_poly.pdbx_strand_id
1 'polypeptide(L)'
;MRRVVITGLGVISPIGNNIDEVTDALKIGRSGIAFEPEYAENGFRSRVAGIPDINPADHIDKRHMRFMGVGGGYNYLAMEQAIADSGLEPNEVSNERTGLIMGSGGPSTSNFYKAFDVVKNKGGPKPVSYTHLRAHETLQH
;
A
#
# COMPACT_ATOMS: atom_id res chain seq x y z
N MET A 1 -34.98 -2.10 -1.01
CA MET A 1 -33.56 -2.45 -0.86
C MET A 1 -32.74 -1.31 -1.43
N ARG A 2 -31.73 -0.75 -0.75
CA ARG A 2 -30.85 0.27 -1.32
C ARG A 2 -29.91 -0.42 -2.32
N ARG A 3 -29.80 0.14 -3.51
CA ARG A 3 -28.82 -0.34 -4.52
C ARG A 3 -27.44 0.22 -4.19
N VAL A 4 -26.43 -0.64 -4.25
CA VAL A 4 -25.01 -0.29 -4.09
C VAL A 4 -24.33 -0.52 -5.43
N VAL A 5 -23.49 0.41 -5.83
CA VAL A 5 -22.73 0.35 -7.08
C VAL A 5 -21.25 0.62 -6.81
N ILE A 6 -20.38 0.05 -7.63
CA ILE A 6 -18.97 0.38 -7.69
C ILE A 6 -18.83 1.52 -8.71
N THR A 7 -18.22 2.63 -8.30
CA THR A 7 -18.08 3.83 -9.11
C THR A 7 -16.66 4.06 -9.61
N GLY A 8 -15.67 3.45 -9.00
CA GLY A 8 -14.28 3.55 -9.43
C GLY A 8 -13.45 2.39 -8.93
N LEU A 9 -12.43 2.06 -9.69
CA LEU A 9 -11.48 1.00 -9.41
C LEU A 9 -10.04 1.52 -9.48
N GLY A 10 -9.19 1.00 -8.62
CA GLY A 10 -7.75 1.25 -8.65
C GLY A 10 -6.99 0.03 -8.16
N VAL A 11 -5.86 -0.26 -8.77
CA VAL A 11 -5.08 -1.46 -8.47
C VAL A 11 -3.59 -1.23 -8.65
N ILE A 12 -2.83 -1.75 -7.70
CA ILE A 12 -1.38 -1.94 -7.80
C ILE A 12 -1.10 -3.40 -7.52
N SER A 13 -0.47 -4.08 -8.46
CA SER A 13 -0.23 -5.52 -8.34
C SER A 13 1.04 -5.94 -9.11
N PRO A 14 1.57 -7.15 -8.86
CA PRO A 14 2.71 -7.67 -9.61
C PRO A 14 2.46 -7.89 -11.11
N ILE A 15 1.22 -7.82 -11.57
CA ILE A 15 0.86 -7.99 -12.98
C ILE A 15 0.46 -6.69 -13.67
N GLY A 16 0.46 -5.57 -12.95
CA GLY A 16 0.21 -4.25 -13.49
C GLY A 16 -0.09 -3.21 -12.41
N ASN A 17 0.14 -1.95 -12.74
CA ASN A 17 0.03 -0.81 -11.84
C ASN A 17 -1.22 0.04 -12.09
N ASN A 18 -2.13 -0.44 -12.94
CA ASN A 18 -3.43 0.15 -13.23
C ASN A 18 -4.38 -0.92 -13.79
N ILE A 19 -5.65 -0.56 -13.95
CA ILE A 19 -6.70 -1.48 -14.38
C ILE A 19 -6.43 -2.05 -15.77
N ASP A 20 -5.95 -1.25 -16.70
CA ASP A 20 -5.71 -1.67 -18.09
C ASP A 20 -4.59 -2.72 -18.15
N GLU A 21 -3.46 -2.45 -17.51
CA GLU A 21 -2.33 -3.37 -17.44
C GLU A 21 -2.72 -4.70 -16.78
N VAL A 22 -3.46 -4.65 -15.67
CA VAL A 22 -3.92 -5.85 -14.97
C VAL A 22 -4.92 -6.63 -15.82
N THR A 23 -5.85 -5.93 -16.48
CA THR A 23 -6.83 -6.55 -17.37
C THR A 23 -6.15 -7.28 -18.53
N ASP A 24 -5.17 -6.64 -19.16
CA ASP A 24 -4.43 -7.25 -20.27
C ASP A 24 -3.55 -8.41 -19.81
N ALA A 25 -2.92 -8.28 -18.63
CA ALA A 25 -2.17 -9.39 -18.03
C ALA A 25 -3.07 -10.61 -17.76
N LEU A 26 -4.28 -10.39 -17.24
CA LEU A 26 -5.25 -11.45 -16.98
C LEU A 26 -5.74 -12.12 -18.27
N LYS A 27 -6.02 -11.33 -19.33
CA LYS A 27 -6.46 -11.87 -20.64
C LYS A 27 -5.44 -12.84 -21.25
N ILE A 28 -4.14 -12.54 -21.11
CA ILE A 28 -3.08 -13.39 -21.68
C ILE A 28 -2.49 -14.39 -20.68
N GLY A 29 -2.96 -14.42 -19.44
CA GLY A 29 -2.45 -15.32 -18.40
C GLY A 29 -1.03 -14.97 -17.94
N ARG A 30 -0.62 -13.68 -17.97
CA ARG A 30 0.72 -13.24 -17.55
C ARG A 30 0.90 -13.44 -16.05
N SER A 31 2.00 -14.10 -15.66
CA SER A 31 2.40 -14.21 -14.25
C SER A 31 3.18 -12.97 -13.82
N GLY A 32 2.89 -12.49 -12.62
CA GLY A 32 3.70 -11.46 -11.93
C GLY A 32 4.74 -12.06 -10.98
N ILE A 33 4.94 -13.37 -11.00
CA ILE A 33 5.94 -14.03 -10.16
C ILE A 33 7.28 -14.02 -10.90
N ALA A 34 8.33 -13.48 -10.27
CA ALA A 34 9.66 -13.40 -10.79
C ALA A 34 10.69 -13.89 -9.76
N PHE A 35 11.90 -14.16 -10.24
CA PHE A 35 13.03 -14.47 -9.37
C PHE A 35 13.39 -13.23 -8.54
N GLU A 36 13.57 -13.45 -7.22
CA GLU A 36 13.94 -12.41 -6.27
C GLU A 36 15.37 -12.67 -5.75
N PRO A 37 16.34 -11.86 -6.19
CA PRO A 37 17.74 -12.05 -5.83
C PRO A 37 17.99 -11.99 -4.32
N GLU A 38 17.33 -11.08 -3.61
CA GLU A 38 17.48 -10.91 -2.16
C GLU A 38 17.06 -12.18 -1.40
N TYR A 39 16.05 -12.89 -1.89
CA TYR A 39 15.64 -14.16 -1.30
C TYR A 39 16.70 -15.24 -1.50
N ALA A 40 17.37 -15.24 -2.63
CA ALA A 40 18.45 -16.20 -2.91
C ALA A 40 19.68 -15.91 -2.04
N GLU A 41 20.06 -14.65 -1.89
CA GLU A 41 21.18 -14.19 -1.07
C GLU A 41 20.97 -14.51 0.43
N ASN A 42 19.73 -14.36 0.90
CA ASN A 42 19.36 -14.68 2.29
C ASN A 42 19.06 -16.17 2.53
N GLY A 43 19.26 -17.05 1.55
CA GLY A 43 19.13 -18.49 1.70
C GLY A 43 17.69 -18.99 1.82
N PHE A 44 16.69 -18.23 1.36
CA PHE A 44 15.30 -18.67 1.35
C PHE A 44 15.10 -19.88 0.42
N ARG A 45 14.26 -20.84 0.81
CA ARG A 45 13.92 -21.99 -0.01
C ARG A 45 13.17 -21.58 -1.28
N SER A 46 12.21 -20.68 -1.17
CA SER A 46 11.56 -20.04 -2.31
C SER A 46 12.35 -18.80 -2.70
N ARG A 47 12.70 -18.71 -3.96
CA ARG A 47 13.50 -17.62 -4.53
C ARG A 47 12.69 -16.79 -5.52
N VAL A 48 11.38 -16.84 -5.42
CA VAL A 48 10.46 -16.12 -6.29
C VAL A 48 9.47 -15.31 -5.46
N ALA A 49 9.08 -14.16 -5.98
CA ALA A 49 8.10 -13.28 -5.37
C ALA A 49 7.25 -12.58 -6.43
N GLY A 50 6.07 -12.14 -6.04
CA GLY A 50 5.25 -11.20 -6.81
C GLY A 50 5.38 -9.82 -6.22
N ILE A 51 6.19 -8.96 -6.83
CA ILE A 51 6.44 -7.58 -6.36
C ILE A 51 5.91 -6.63 -7.44
N PRO A 52 5.08 -5.64 -7.08
CA PRO A 52 4.67 -4.59 -8.03
C PRO A 52 5.87 -3.81 -8.55
N ASP A 53 5.91 -3.58 -9.86
CA ASP A 53 6.97 -2.81 -10.52
C ASP A 53 6.67 -1.30 -10.45
N ILE A 54 6.57 -0.81 -9.23
CA ILE A 54 6.38 0.62 -8.93
C ILE A 54 6.93 0.92 -7.54
N ASN A 55 7.68 2.01 -7.43
CA ASN A 55 8.12 2.51 -6.14
C ASN A 55 7.18 3.66 -5.69
N PRO A 56 6.37 3.49 -4.65
CA PRO A 56 5.45 4.52 -4.21
C PRO A 56 6.13 5.85 -3.86
N ALA A 57 7.39 5.82 -3.43
CA ALA A 57 8.13 7.03 -3.05
C ALA A 57 8.40 7.98 -4.22
N ASP A 58 8.30 7.51 -5.47
CA ASP A 58 8.48 8.33 -6.67
C ASP A 58 7.19 9.03 -7.09
N HIS A 59 6.04 8.62 -6.54
CA HIS A 59 4.72 9.12 -6.90
C HIS A 59 4.01 9.85 -5.77
N ILE A 60 4.41 9.64 -4.53
CA ILE A 60 3.76 10.21 -3.33
C ILE A 60 4.66 11.30 -2.73
N ASP A 61 4.06 12.44 -2.35
CA ASP A 61 4.80 13.51 -1.65
C ASP A 61 5.56 12.94 -0.44
N LYS A 62 6.82 13.33 -0.32
CA LYS A 62 7.73 12.86 0.75
C LYS A 62 7.19 13.10 2.15
N ARG A 63 6.36 14.14 2.34
CA ARG A 63 5.71 14.44 3.62
C ARG A 63 4.68 13.39 4.00
N HIS A 64 3.98 12.82 3.03
CA HIS A 64 3.03 11.72 3.24
C HIS A 64 3.75 10.39 3.32
N MET A 65 4.67 10.12 2.37
CA MET A 65 5.38 8.83 2.28
C MET A 65 6.17 8.51 3.54
N ARG A 66 6.70 9.49 4.25
CA ARG A 66 7.46 9.29 5.51
C ARG A 66 6.68 8.57 6.62
N PHE A 67 5.35 8.60 6.56
CA PHE A 67 4.47 7.94 7.53
C PHE A 67 3.93 6.60 7.03
N MET A 68 4.24 6.21 5.81
CA MET A 68 3.73 5.01 5.16
C MET A 68 4.83 3.96 5.04
N GLY A 69 4.47 2.68 5.21
CA GLY A 69 5.26 1.59 4.67
C GLY A 69 4.95 1.41 3.18
N VAL A 70 5.72 0.57 2.49
CA VAL A 70 5.54 0.31 1.04
C VAL A 70 4.11 -0.14 0.73
N GLY A 71 3.53 -1.06 1.52
CA GLY A 71 2.14 -1.49 1.35
C GLY A 71 1.12 -0.37 1.54
N GLY A 72 1.36 0.55 2.46
CA GLY A 72 0.54 1.78 2.60
C GLY A 72 0.63 2.66 1.37
N GLY A 73 1.82 2.78 0.78
CA GLY A 73 2.02 3.51 -0.47
C GLY A 73 1.27 2.89 -1.65
N TYR A 74 1.27 1.56 -1.79
CA TYR A 74 0.46 0.89 -2.82
C TYR A 74 -1.03 1.14 -2.64
N ASN A 75 -1.53 1.06 -1.41
CA ASN A 75 -2.92 1.37 -1.11
C ASN A 75 -3.28 2.82 -1.44
N TYR A 76 -2.39 3.77 -1.13
CA TYR A 76 -2.57 5.18 -1.46
C TYR A 76 -2.71 5.37 -2.98
N LEU A 77 -1.78 4.84 -3.77
CA LEU A 77 -1.81 4.95 -5.22
C LEU A 77 -3.05 4.28 -5.84
N ALA A 78 -3.43 3.10 -5.36
CA ALA A 78 -4.64 2.43 -5.81
C ALA A 78 -5.90 3.25 -5.47
N MET A 79 -5.94 3.90 -4.30
CA MET A 79 -7.05 4.76 -3.92
C MET A 79 -7.12 6.02 -4.80
N GLU A 80 -6.00 6.65 -5.12
CA GLU A 80 -5.97 7.78 -6.06
C GLU A 80 -6.54 7.40 -7.42
N GLN A 81 -6.16 6.23 -7.95
CA GLN A 81 -6.73 5.70 -9.20
C GLN A 81 -8.25 5.50 -9.08
N ALA A 82 -8.73 4.88 -8.00
CA ALA A 82 -10.15 4.63 -7.80
C ALA A 82 -10.97 5.94 -7.71
N ILE A 83 -10.43 6.96 -7.05
CA ILE A 83 -11.05 8.28 -6.96
C ILE A 83 -11.11 8.93 -8.35
N ALA A 84 -10.00 8.89 -9.09
CA ALA A 84 -9.96 9.45 -10.44
C ALA A 84 -10.93 8.73 -11.39
N ASP A 85 -11.00 7.40 -11.33
CA ASP A 85 -11.89 6.58 -12.15
C ASP A 85 -13.37 6.82 -11.81
N SER A 86 -13.69 7.11 -10.55
CA SER A 86 -15.05 7.37 -10.09
C SER A 86 -15.65 8.67 -10.62
N GLY A 87 -14.82 9.63 -11.03
CA GLY A 87 -15.23 10.97 -11.43
C GLY A 87 -15.85 11.81 -10.31
N LEU A 88 -15.64 11.43 -9.05
CA LEU A 88 -16.14 12.19 -7.91
C LEU A 88 -15.30 13.45 -7.66
N GLU A 89 -15.99 14.54 -7.34
CA GLU A 89 -15.35 15.79 -6.95
C GLU A 89 -14.74 15.69 -5.53
N PRO A 90 -13.71 16.47 -5.20
CA PRO A 90 -13.04 16.39 -3.89
C PRO A 90 -13.97 16.52 -2.67
N ASN A 91 -15.02 17.32 -2.76
CA ASN A 91 -16.02 17.49 -1.70
C ASN A 91 -16.97 16.28 -1.56
N GLU A 92 -17.08 15.47 -2.60
CA GLU A 92 -17.84 14.22 -2.57
C GLU A 92 -16.98 13.07 -2.01
N VAL A 93 -15.66 13.14 -2.20
CA VAL A 93 -14.70 12.18 -1.65
C VAL A 93 -14.44 12.42 -0.16
N SER A 94 -14.28 13.68 0.26
CA SER A 94 -13.96 14.02 1.65
C SER A 94 -15.09 14.78 2.32
N ASN A 95 -16.00 14.04 2.97
CA ASN A 95 -17.14 14.58 3.69
C ASN A 95 -17.61 13.62 4.80
N GLU A 96 -18.56 14.05 5.63
CA GLU A 96 -19.08 13.28 6.78
C GLU A 96 -19.81 11.98 6.40
N ARG A 97 -20.13 11.77 5.13
CA ARG A 97 -20.85 10.59 4.63
C ARG A 97 -19.95 9.61 3.92
N THR A 98 -18.68 9.95 3.76
CA THR A 98 -17.67 9.10 3.12
C THR A 98 -16.79 8.44 4.17
N GLY A 99 -16.68 7.14 4.13
CA GLY A 99 -15.79 6.36 4.98
C GLY A 99 -14.67 5.71 4.19
N LEU A 100 -13.50 5.61 4.80
CA LEU A 100 -12.35 4.87 4.27
C LEU A 100 -12.22 3.56 5.05
N ILE A 101 -12.26 2.44 4.33
CA ILE A 101 -11.99 1.13 4.91
C ILE A 101 -10.78 0.54 4.19
N MET A 102 -9.72 0.32 4.94
CA MET A 102 -8.48 -0.26 4.44
C MET A 102 -8.03 -1.41 5.33
N GLY A 103 -7.34 -2.38 4.74
CA GLY A 103 -6.79 -3.52 5.46
C GLY A 103 -5.36 -3.80 5.04
N SER A 104 -4.60 -4.43 5.94
CA SER A 104 -3.27 -4.94 5.66
C SER A 104 -3.11 -6.31 6.34
N GLY A 105 -2.46 -7.24 5.67
CA GLY A 105 -2.18 -8.58 6.22
C GLY A 105 -1.16 -8.58 7.35
N GLY A 106 -0.49 -7.47 7.60
CA GLY A 106 0.49 -7.32 8.69
C GLY A 106 1.13 -5.92 8.70
N PRO A 107 1.88 -5.60 9.77
CA PRO A 107 2.61 -4.35 9.87
C PRO A 107 3.75 -4.29 8.85
N SER A 108 4.20 -3.07 8.53
CA SER A 108 5.41 -2.87 7.74
C SER A 108 6.65 -3.35 8.51
N THR A 109 7.17 -4.52 8.13
CA THR A 109 8.37 -5.10 8.77
C THR A 109 9.59 -4.18 8.63
N SER A 110 9.77 -3.53 7.49
CA SER A 110 10.86 -2.58 7.28
C SER A 110 10.78 -1.37 8.23
N ASN A 111 9.58 -0.83 8.46
CA ASN A 111 9.40 0.26 9.41
C ASN A 111 9.59 -0.22 10.86
N PHE A 112 9.17 -1.45 11.16
CA PHE A 112 9.41 -2.06 12.46
C PHE A 112 10.91 -2.23 12.74
N TYR A 113 11.68 -2.74 11.77
CA TYR A 113 13.14 -2.86 11.88
C TYR A 113 13.81 -1.50 12.07
N LYS A 114 13.43 -0.49 11.30
CA LYS A 114 13.94 0.88 11.45
C LYS A 114 13.65 1.45 12.84
N ALA A 115 12.45 1.22 13.35
CA ALA A 115 12.08 1.67 14.70
C ALA A 115 12.90 0.95 15.78
N PHE A 116 13.08 -0.36 15.65
CA PHE A 116 13.90 -1.16 16.56
C PHE A 116 15.37 -0.71 16.57
N ASP A 117 15.94 -0.46 15.40
CA ASP A 117 17.31 0.04 15.25
C ASP A 117 17.51 1.42 15.92
N VAL A 118 16.54 2.31 15.78
CA VAL A 118 16.57 3.62 16.46
C VAL A 118 16.53 3.47 17.97
N VAL A 119 15.68 2.59 18.49
CA VAL A 119 15.62 2.30 19.93
C VAL A 119 16.92 1.74 20.43
N LYS A 120 17.47 0.73 19.74
CA LYS A 120 18.67 0.02 20.14
C LYS A 120 19.93 0.88 20.08
N ASN A 121 20.08 1.67 19.00
CA ASN A 121 21.33 2.35 18.69
C ASN A 121 21.36 3.84 19.10
N LYS A 122 20.20 4.47 19.33
CA LYS A 122 20.07 5.90 19.60
C LYS A 122 19.37 6.25 20.91
N GLY A 123 19.12 5.24 21.77
CA GLY A 123 18.59 5.45 23.12
C GLY A 123 17.10 5.85 23.18
N GLY A 124 16.37 5.66 22.12
CA GLY A 124 14.93 5.85 22.06
C GLY A 124 14.45 6.61 20.82
N PRO A 125 13.22 6.38 20.40
CA PRO A 125 12.63 7.10 19.26
C PRO A 125 12.46 8.58 19.65
N LYS A 126 12.85 9.47 18.74
CA LYS A 126 12.34 10.84 18.82
C LYS A 126 10.80 10.75 18.72
N PRO A 127 10.04 11.38 19.63
CA PRO A 127 8.67 10.93 19.99
C PRO A 127 7.60 10.98 18.90
N VAL A 128 7.89 11.43 17.70
CA VAL A 128 6.83 11.86 16.78
C VAL A 128 6.59 10.93 15.59
N SER A 129 7.57 10.11 15.18
CA SER A 129 7.44 9.41 13.89
C SER A 129 6.81 8.02 13.95
N TYR A 130 6.81 7.37 15.11
CA TYR A 130 6.46 5.94 15.19
C TYR A 130 5.21 5.64 16.03
N THR A 131 4.75 6.59 16.81
CA THR A 131 3.54 6.43 17.64
C THR A 131 2.25 6.49 16.83
N HIS A 132 2.27 7.09 15.63
CA HIS A 132 1.12 7.12 14.73
C HIS A 132 0.90 5.85 13.92
N LEU A 133 1.84 4.90 13.93
CA LEU A 133 1.64 3.57 13.30
C LEU A 133 0.54 2.73 13.99
N ARG A 134 0.09 3.14 15.17
CA ARG A 134 -1.06 2.54 15.87
C ARG A 134 -2.42 3.14 15.49
N ALA A 135 -2.46 4.20 14.72
CA ALA A 135 -3.71 4.94 14.47
C ALA A 135 -4.69 4.24 13.53
N HIS A 136 -4.33 3.07 12.99
CA HIS A 136 -5.18 2.33 12.05
C HIS A 136 -5.59 0.95 12.57
N GLU A 137 -5.32 0.63 13.83
CA GLU A 137 -5.99 -0.49 14.44
C GLU A 137 -7.42 -0.05 14.74
N THR A 138 -8.37 -0.72 14.12
CA THR A 138 -9.79 -0.58 14.39
C THR A 138 -10.03 -0.63 15.89
N LEU A 139 -10.35 0.50 16.49
CA LEU A 139 -10.93 0.52 17.82
C LEU A 139 -12.28 -0.16 17.71
N GLN A 140 -12.37 -1.40 18.14
CA GLN A 140 -13.64 -2.02 18.44
C GLN A 140 -14.24 -1.30 19.65
N HIS A 141 -15.21 -0.50 19.40
CA HIS A 141 -16.11 0.00 20.42
C HIS A 141 -17.38 -0.84 20.48
#